data_847f3a8a61f1c5c7e698bcfc75f6c038
#
_entry.id   847f3a8a61f1c5c7e698bcfc75f6c038
#
_cell.length_a   1.000
_cell.length_b   1.000
_cell.length_c   1.000
_cell.angle_alpha   90.00
_cell.angle_beta   90.00
_cell.angle_gamma   90.00
#
_symmetry.space_group_name_H-M   'P 1'
#
loop_
_entity.id
_entity.type
_entity.pdbx_description
1 polymer ?
#
loop_
_entity_poly.entity_id
_entity_poly.type
_entity_poly.pdbx_seq_one_letter_code
_entity_poly.pdbx_strand_id
1 'polypeptide(L)'
;MLKTWIPEEIPEKEELKKRIKEAGEKLYQQQMKLKEHKLPVLVLFEGWGASGKGSTIGRVIKYIDPRFFKVATMDAPTEEERRKPFFYRYFIKIPEKGKFEFFDSGWMDEIVNDCLHERMGEKEYKKKIESVKRFERQLTDNGYLVLKFFFQISQKEQKKRIEHLKADKNTEWRVSRDDDWQNKHYDKCLHVFDRYLNDTNAAADPWYII
;
A
#
# COMPACT_ATOMS: atom_id res chain seq x y z
N MET A 1 -15.71 -0.15 5.48
CA MET A 1 -14.67 -1.20 5.65
C MET A 1 -13.97 -1.07 7.00
N LEU A 2 -13.29 0.05 7.28
CA LEU A 2 -12.47 0.21 8.52
C LEU A 2 -13.31 0.25 9.80
N LYS A 3 -14.51 0.80 9.77
CA LYS A 3 -15.40 0.91 10.94
C LYS A 3 -15.90 -0.44 11.47
N THR A 4 -15.90 -1.47 10.65
CA THR A 4 -16.34 -2.83 11.01
C THR A 4 -15.17 -3.81 11.07
N TRP A 5 -13.95 -3.35 10.82
CA TRP A 5 -12.76 -4.19 10.89
C TRP A 5 -12.40 -4.50 12.35
N ILE A 6 -12.16 -5.76 12.60
CA ILE A 6 -11.71 -6.27 13.91
C ILE A 6 -10.35 -6.90 13.69
N PRO A 7 -9.33 -6.50 14.46
CA PRO A 7 -8.01 -7.11 14.33
C PRO A 7 -8.06 -8.60 14.69
N GLU A 8 -7.37 -9.42 13.93
CA GLU A 8 -7.16 -10.82 14.29
C GLU A 8 -6.31 -10.94 15.55
N GLU A 9 -6.53 -11.99 16.32
CA GLU A 9 -5.68 -12.31 17.47
C GLU A 9 -4.27 -12.64 16.97
N ILE A 10 -3.28 -12.02 17.61
CA ILE A 10 -1.88 -12.26 17.28
C ILE A 10 -1.47 -13.61 17.89
N PRO A 11 -1.04 -14.58 17.06
CA PRO A 11 -0.56 -15.85 17.57
C PRO A 11 0.66 -15.70 18.49
N GLU A 12 0.92 -16.70 19.31
CA GLU A 12 2.13 -16.79 20.09
C GLU A 12 3.38 -16.64 19.20
N LYS A 13 4.43 -16.01 19.75
CA LYS A 13 5.64 -15.59 19.00
C LYS A 13 6.27 -16.74 18.19
N GLU A 14 6.34 -17.95 18.75
CA GLU A 14 6.95 -19.09 18.07
C GLU A 14 6.04 -19.63 16.94
N GLU A 15 4.74 -19.66 17.16
CA GLU A 15 3.77 -20.00 16.14
C GLU A 15 3.78 -18.98 14.99
N LEU A 16 3.86 -17.69 15.31
CA LEU A 16 3.97 -16.62 14.31
C LEU A 16 5.23 -16.78 13.44
N LYS A 17 6.38 -17.09 14.05
CA LYS A 17 7.63 -17.33 13.31
C LYS A 17 7.49 -18.53 12.35
N LYS A 18 6.88 -19.62 12.83
CA LYS A 18 6.63 -20.80 12.02
C LYS A 18 5.75 -20.49 10.82
N ARG A 19 4.61 -19.80 11.04
CA ARG A 19 3.68 -19.37 9.98
C ARG A 19 4.36 -18.47 8.95
N ILE A 20 5.18 -17.51 9.39
CA ILE A 20 5.92 -16.63 8.49
C ILE A 20 6.89 -17.43 7.61
N LYS A 21 7.62 -18.39 8.18
CA LYS A 21 8.53 -19.25 7.41
C LYS A 21 7.78 -20.07 6.37
N GLU A 22 6.71 -20.76 6.78
CA GLU A 22 5.87 -21.57 5.89
C GLU A 22 5.25 -20.73 4.76
N ALA A 23 4.74 -19.53 5.09
CA ALA A 23 4.21 -18.59 4.09
C ALA A 23 5.30 -18.12 3.11
N GLY A 24 6.50 -17.86 3.60
CA GLY A 24 7.64 -17.51 2.77
C GLY A 24 8.05 -18.62 1.80
N GLU A 25 8.10 -19.86 2.27
CA GLU A 25 8.40 -21.04 1.43
C GLU A 25 7.32 -21.22 0.35
N LYS A 26 6.05 -21.04 0.70
CA LYS A 26 4.93 -21.04 -0.27
C LYS A 26 5.08 -19.91 -1.29
N LEU A 27 5.42 -18.71 -0.85
CA LEU A 27 5.62 -17.56 -1.75
C LEU A 27 6.73 -17.82 -2.75
N TYR A 28 7.85 -18.40 -2.30
CA TYR A 28 8.95 -18.80 -3.19
C TYR A 28 8.48 -19.79 -4.26
N GLN A 29 7.69 -20.81 -3.87
CA GLN A 29 7.11 -21.77 -4.83
C GLN A 29 6.15 -21.10 -5.82
N GLN A 30 5.30 -20.19 -5.34
CA GLN A 30 4.36 -19.46 -6.19
C GLN A 30 5.08 -18.54 -7.19
N GLN A 31 6.19 -17.90 -6.78
CA GLN A 31 7.00 -17.09 -7.68
C GLN A 31 7.44 -17.88 -8.92
N MET A 32 7.85 -19.13 -8.76
CA MET A 32 8.26 -19.97 -9.90
C MET A 32 7.10 -20.21 -10.88
N LYS A 33 5.89 -20.44 -10.36
CA LYS A 33 4.67 -20.55 -11.19
C LYS A 33 4.32 -19.23 -11.89
N LEU A 34 4.41 -18.10 -11.18
CA LEU A 34 4.16 -16.78 -11.76
C LEU A 34 5.09 -16.51 -12.95
N LYS A 35 6.38 -16.88 -12.81
CA LYS A 35 7.36 -16.78 -13.90
C LYS A 35 6.98 -17.67 -15.08
N GLU A 36 6.65 -18.93 -14.84
CA GLU A 36 6.27 -19.91 -15.86
C GLU A 36 5.05 -19.44 -16.65
N HIS A 37 4.00 -19.02 -15.95
CA HIS A 37 2.76 -18.52 -16.55
C HIS A 37 2.84 -17.05 -17.00
N LYS A 38 3.99 -16.40 -16.82
CA LYS A 38 4.22 -14.98 -17.21
C LYS A 38 3.17 -14.03 -16.60
N LEU A 39 2.69 -14.31 -15.37
CA LEU A 39 1.70 -13.49 -14.68
C LEU A 39 2.39 -12.30 -14.02
N PRO A 40 2.06 -11.05 -14.40
CA PRO A 40 2.56 -9.86 -13.71
C PRO A 40 1.76 -9.61 -12.43
N VAL A 41 2.44 -9.30 -11.33
CA VAL A 41 1.82 -9.05 -10.02
C VAL A 41 2.16 -7.66 -9.54
N LEU A 42 1.14 -6.85 -9.33
CA LEU A 42 1.26 -5.52 -8.74
C LEU A 42 0.71 -5.57 -7.32
N VAL A 43 1.52 -5.14 -6.35
CA VAL A 43 1.17 -5.17 -4.93
C VAL A 43 1.22 -3.75 -4.36
N LEU A 44 0.08 -3.26 -3.88
CA LEU A 44 -0.04 -1.96 -3.22
C LEU A 44 -0.03 -2.14 -1.71
N PHE A 45 0.86 -1.41 -1.04
CA PHE A 45 0.90 -1.29 0.41
C PHE A 45 0.51 0.13 0.79
N GLU A 46 -0.71 0.28 1.27
CA GLU A 46 -1.31 1.56 1.66
C GLU A 46 -1.63 1.58 3.16
N GLY A 47 -1.96 2.72 3.70
CA GLY A 47 -2.40 2.85 5.09
C GLY A 47 -1.63 3.87 5.89
N TRP A 48 -1.77 3.77 7.21
CA TRP A 48 -1.24 4.76 8.14
C TRP A 48 0.27 4.92 8.08
N GLY A 49 0.75 6.13 8.35
CA GLY A 49 2.14 6.38 8.68
C GLY A 49 2.58 5.54 9.89
N ALA A 50 3.82 5.09 9.91
CA ALA A 50 4.37 4.20 10.93
C ALA A 50 3.61 2.86 11.11
N SER A 51 2.73 2.47 10.19
CA SER A 51 1.99 1.20 10.26
C SER A 51 2.84 -0.04 10.00
N GLY A 52 4.02 0.12 9.38
CA GLY A 52 4.96 -0.97 9.13
C GLY A 52 4.96 -1.46 7.68
N LYS A 53 4.42 -0.71 6.72
CA LYS A 53 4.42 -1.03 5.29
C LYS A 53 5.82 -1.45 4.78
N GLY A 54 6.79 -0.56 4.84
CA GLY A 54 8.15 -0.83 4.37
C GLY A 54 8.83 -2.00 5.09
N SER A 55 8.57 -2.18 6.41
CA SER A 55 9.07 -3.34 7.15
C SER A 55 8.46 -4.66 6.66
N THR A 56 7.19 -4.63 6.27
CA THR A 56 6.49 -5.81 5.71
C THR A 56 7.01 -6.11 4.31
N ILE A 57 7.16 -5.10 3.44
CA ILE A 57 7.81 -5.26 2.13
C ILE A 57 9.19 -5.92 2.30
N GLY A 58 10.03 -5.37 3.19
CA GLY A 58 11.36 -5.91 3.46
C GLY A 58 11.38 -7.35 3.97
N ARG A 59 10.31 -7.83 4.62
CA ARG A 59 10.15 -9.25 5.00
C ARG A 59 9.69 -10.12 3.84
N VAL A 60 8.74 -9.65 3.06
CA VAL A 60 8.18 -10.38 1.90
C VAL A 60 9.24 -10.61 0.83
N ILE A 61 10.00 -9.58 0.46
CA ILE A 61 11.00 -9.68 -0.62
C ILE A 61 12.16 -10.62 -0.29
N LYS A 62 12.40 -10.96 0.97
CA LYS A 62 13.41 -11.97 1.36
C LYS A 62 13.13 -13.36 0.80
N TYR A 63 11.88 -13.64 0.45
CA TYR A 63 11.44 -14.93 -0.11
C TYR A 63 11.27 -14.89 -1.63
N ILE A 64 11.62 -13.78 -2.28
CA ILE A 64 11.49 -13.61 -3.72
C ILE A 64 12.88 -13.40 -4.32
N ASP A 65 13.17 -14.07 -5.41
CA ASP A 65 14.42 -13.88 -6.15
C ASP A 65 14.52 -12.42 -6.64
N PRO A 66 15.61 -11.71 -6.33
CA PRO A 66 15.75 -10.27 -6.61
C PRO A 66 15.66 -9.91 -8.10
N ARG A 67 15.80 -10.87 -9.00
CA ARG A 67 15.63 -10.66 -10.45
C ARG A 67 14.17 -10.50 -10.87
N PHE A 68 13.22 -10.86 -10.01
CA PHE A 68 11.80 -10.93 -10.34
C PHE A 68 10.93 -9.93 -9.57
N PHE A 69 11.52 -9.03 -8.82
CA PHE A 69 10.75 -7.95 -8.19
C PHE A 69 11.43 -6.60 -8.30
N LYS A 70 10.64 -5.56 -8.17
CA LYS A 70 11.07 -4.19 -7.88
C LYS A 70 10.23 -3.63 -6.74
N VAL A 71 10.75 -2.61 -6.07
CA VAL A 71 10.04 -1.84 -5.06
C VAL A 71 10.03 -0.39 -5.50
N ALA A 72 8.85 0.17 -5.68
CA ALA A 72 8.64 1.57 -5.99
C ALA A 72 8.20 2.31 -4.73
N THR A 73 9.02 3.21 -4.24
CA THR A 73 8.63 4.24 -3.27
C THR A 73 8.14 5.45 -4.05
N MET A 74 6.94 5.94 -3.72
CA MET A 74 6.34 7.05 -4.43
C MET A 74 6.48 8.34 -3.61
N ASP A 75 7.53 9.09 -3.90
CA ASP A 75 7.73 10.43 -3.35
C ASP A 75 6.74 11.45 -3.96
N ALA A 76 6.77 12.68 -3.46
CA ALA A 76 5.99 13.77 -4.06
C ALA A 76 6.28 13.89 -5.57
N PRO A 77 5.23 14.15 -6.41
CA PRO A 77 5.42 14.25 -7.86
C PRO A 77 6.45 15.31 -8.23
N THR A 78 7.35 14.98 -9.15
CA THR A 78 8.29 15.94 -9.76
C THR A 78 7.55 16.96 -10.63
N GLU A 79 8.21 18.06 -11.00
CA GLU A 79 7.61 19.03 -11.93
C GLU A 79 7.28 18.39 -13.28
N GLU A 80 8.11 17.48 -13.77
CA GLU A 80 7.86 16.77 -15.01
C GLU A 80 6.62 15.87 -14.90
N GLU A 81 6.49 15.12 -13.81
CA GLU A 81 5.33 14.26 -13.55
C GLU A 81 4.03 15.05 -13.41
N ARG A 82 4.06 16.25 -12.79
CA ARG A 82 2.89 17.13 -12.66
C ARG A 82 2.37 17.67 -14.00
N ARG A 83 3.22 17.72 -15.02
CA ARG A 83 2.82 18.11 -16.40
C ARG A 83 2.19 16.98 -17.20
N LYS A 84 2.13 15.77 -16.62
CA LYS A 84 1.62 14.56 -17.27
C LYS A 84 0.33 14.08 -16.58
N PRO A 85 -0.46 13.22 -17.21
CA PRO A 85 -1.64 12.64 -16.58
C PRO A 85 -1.28 11.95 -15.25
N PHE A 86 -2.18 12.02 -14.26
CA PHE A 86 -1.98 11.51 -12.91
C PHE A 86 -1.37 10.10 -12.85
N PHE A 87 -1.89 9.16 -13.63
CA PHE A 87 -1.41 7.78 -13.62
C PHE A 87 -0.10 7.55 -14.37
N TYR A 88 0.44 8.53 -15.08
CA TYR A 88 1.69 8.37 -15.84
C TYR A 88 2.83 7.81 -14.97
N ARG A 89 3.06 8.41 -13.79
CA ARG A 89 4.14 8.03 -12.86
C ARG A 89 4.01 6.60 -12.31
N TYR A 90 2.79 6.10 -12.23
CA TYR A 90 2.48 4.75 -11.79
C TYR A 90 2.55 3.77 -12.96
N PHE A 91 2.05 4.18 -14.12
CA PHE A 91 2.01 3.34 -15.31
C PHE A 91 3.42 2.92 -15.78
N ILE A 92 4.39 3.81 -15.74
CA ILE A 92 5.78 3.50 -16.12
C ILE A 92 6.50 2.56 -15.14
N LYS A 93 5.88 2.27 -13.99
CA LYS A 93 6.42 1.37 -12.95
C LYS A 93 5.67 0.04 -12.84
N ILE A 94 4.64 -0.21 -13.66
CA ILE A 94 3.94 -1.51 -13.63
C ILE A 94 4.91 -2.65 -13.96
N PRO A 95 4.72 -3.86 -13.38
CA PRO A 95 5.63 -4.96 -13.59
C PRO A 95 5.57 -5.53 -15.00
N GLU A 96 6.68 -6.03 -15.48
CA GLU A 96 6.73 -6.89 -16.65
C GLU A 96 6.09 -8.25 -16.35
N LYS A 97 5.69 -8.97 -17.39
CA LYS A 97 5.14 -10.33 -17.27
C LYS A 97 6.07 -11.26 -16.49
N GLY A 98 5.52 -11.95 -15.49
CA GLY A 98 6.25 -12.88 -14.63
C GLY A 98 7.09 -12.21 -13.53
N LYS A 99 6.85 -10.91 -13.25
CA LYS A 99 7.54 -10.14 -12.20
C LYS A 99 6.55 -9.51 -11.22
N PHE A 100 7.08 -9.12 -10.06
CA PHE A 100 6.37 -8.34 -9.05
C PHE A 100 6.80 -6.87 -9.11
N GLU A 101 5.86 -5.98 -8.85
CA GLU A 101 6.14 -4.60 -8.44
C GLU A 101 5.44 -4.32 -7.11
N PHE A 102 6.21 -3.92 -6.10
CA PHE A 102 5.71 -3.52 -4.79
C PHE A 102 5.69 -2.01 -4.70
N PHE A 103 4.53 -1.43 -4.48
CA PHE A 103 4.40 0.00 -4.20
C PHE A 103 4.35 0.23 -2.69
N ASP A 104 5.37 0.91 -2.14
CA ASP A 104 5.34 1.46 -0.79
C ASP A 104 4.68 2.84 -0.86
N SER A 105 3.39 2.86 -0.58
CA SER A 105 2.42 3.87 -0.96
C SER A 105 2.24 4.00 -2.49
N GLY A 106 1.02 4.19 -2.92
CA GLY A 106 0.66 4.29 -4.33
C GLY A 106 -0.26 5.49 -4.58
N TRP A 107 -1.20 5.31 -5.47
CA TRP A 107 -2.13 6.38 -5.86
C TRP A 107 -3.18 6.74 -4.82
N MET A 108 -3.45 5.86 -3.84
CA MET A 108 -4.32 6.17 -2.73
C MET A 108 -3.73 7.30 -1.88
N ASP A 109 -2.46 7.20 -1.52
CA ASP A 109 -1.79 8.16 -0.64
C ASP A 109 -1.89 9.59 -1.19
N GLU A 110 -1.61 9.79 -2.49
CA GLU A 110 -1.68 11.09 -3.14
C GLU A 110 -3.11 11.66 -3.14
N ILE A 111 -4.12 10.83 -3.50
CA ILE A 111 -5.53 11.26 -3.55
C ILE A 111 -6.05 11.60 -2.16
N VAL A 112 -5.73 10.77 -1.19
CA VAL A 112 -6.18 10.95 0.19
C VAL A 112 -5.54 12.17 0.83
N ASN A 113 -4.24 12.39 0.63
CA ASN A 113 -3.53 13.57 1.11
C ASN A 113 -4.12 14.86 0.53
N ASP A 114 -4.50 14.86 -0.76
CA ASP A 114 -5.16 16.01 -1.36
C ASP A 114 -6.54 16.30 -0.74
N CYS A 115 -7.30 15.25 -0.40
CA CYS A 115 -8.56 15.39 0.33
C CYS A 115 -8.36 15.91 1.75
N LEU A 116 -7.40 15.35 2.49
CA LEU A 116 -7.14 15.68 3.89
C LEU A 116 -6.68 17.14 4.07
N HIS A 117 -5.91 17.64 3.13
CA HIS A 117 -5.39 19.01 3.11
C HIS A 117 -6.24 19.98 2.27
N GLU A 118 -7.48 19.59 1.91
CA GLU A 118 -8.45 20.42 1.21
C GLU A 118 -7.95 20.97 -0.15
N ARG A 119 -7.00 20.28 -0.77
CA ARG A 119 -6.49 20.58 -2.11
C ARG A 119 -7.37 20.02 -3.23
N MET A 120 -8.32 19.16 -2.88
CA MET A 120 -9.23 18.49 -3.81
C MET A 120 -10.68 18.64 -3.37
N GLY A 121 -11.53 19.15 -4.25
CA GLY A 121 -12.97 19.24 -4.02
C GLY A 121 -13.71 17.95 -4.40
N GLU A 122 -14.97 17.85 -3.96
CA GLU A 122 -15.81 16.65 -4.15
C GLU A 122 -15.96 16.22 -5.60
N LYS A 123 -16.13 17.16 -6.52
CA LYS A 123 -16.25 16.86 -7.96
C LYS A 123 -14.96 16.28 -8.54
N GLU A 124 -13.83 16.76 -8.09
CA GLU A 124 -12.51 16.30 -8.51
C GLU A 124 -12.21 14.91 -7.92
N TYR A 125 -12.50 14.73 -6.62
CA TYR A 125 -12.39 13.43 -5.97
C TYR A 125 -13.14 12.34 -6.75
N LYS A 126 -14.41 12.57 -7.09
CA LYS A 126 -15.19 11.59 -7.87
C LYS A 126 -14.54 11.26 -9.22
N LYS A 127 -14.00 12.26 -9.92
CA LYS A 127 -13.27 12.03 -11.18
C LYS A 127 -11.99 11.20 -10.99
N LYS A 128 -11.26 11.45 -9.89
CA LYS A 128 -10.06 10.69 -9.54
C LYS A 128 -10.41 9.23 -9.23
N ILE A 129 -11.45 8.98 -8.43
CA ILE A 129 -11.93 7.63 -8.12
C ILE A 129 -12.34 6.87 -9.40
N GLU A 130 -13.07 7.50 -10.32
CA GLU A 130 -13.38 6.89 -11.61
C GLU A 130 -12.11 6.55 -12.41
N SER A 131 -11.11 7.41 -12.36
CA SER A 131 -9.83 7.16 -13.01
C SER A 131 -9.07 5.99 -12.38
N VAL A 132 -9.10 5.87 -11.03
CA VAL A 132 -8.53 4.72 -10.29
C VAL A 132 -9.20 3.43 -10.76
N LYS A 133 -10.53 3.36 -10.72
CA LYS A 133 -11.28 2.17 -11.14
C LYS A 133 -10.97 1.75 -12.57
N ARG A 134 -10.85 2.72 -13.49
CA ARG A 134 -10.50 2.45 -14.89
C ARG A 134 -9.07 1.93 -15.03
N PHE A 135 -8.13 2.51 -14.29
CA PHE A 135 -6.73 2.09 -14.31
C PHE A 135 -6.56 0.67 -13.76
N GLU A 136 -7.12 0.38 -12.59
CA GLU A 136 -7.10 -0.94 -11.96
C GLU A 136 -7.78 -1.99 -12.86
N ARG A 137 -8.95 -1.66 -13.41
CA ARG A 137 -9.64 -2.53 -14.38
C ARG A 137 -8.81 -2.78 -15.64
N GLN A 138 -8.16 -1.75 -16.19
CA GLN A 138 -7.28 -1.93 -17.35
C GLN A 138 -6.15 -2.91 -17.06
N LEU A 139 -5.58 -2.88 -15.86
CA LEU A 139 -4.55 -3.83 -15.45
C LEU A 139 -5.12 -5.25 -15.36
N THR A 140 -6.24 -5.45 -14.65
CA THR A 140 -6.86 -6.78 -14.49
C THR A 140 -7.34 -7.36 -15.80
N ASP A 141 -7.95 -6.56 -16.69
CA ASP A 141 -8.37 -6.97 -18.03
C ASP A 141 -7.17 -7.38 -18.92
N ASN A 142 -5.97 -6.87 -18.64
CA ASN A 142 -4.72 -7.27 -19.30
C ASN A 142 -3.95 -8.39 -18.56
N GLY A 143 -4.61 -9.08 -17.65
CA GLY A 143 -4.09 -10.26 -16.96
C GLY A 143 -3.12 -9.96 -15.81
N TYR A 144 -3.12 -8.74 -15.26
CA TYR A 144 -2.39 -8.44 -14.04
C TYR A 144 -3.12 -8.97 -12.82
N LEU A 145 -2.38 -9.55 -11.88
CA LEU A 145 -2.86 -9.76 -10.52
C LEU A 145 -2.57 -8.48 -9.71
N VAL A 146 -3.62 -7.78 -9.30
CA VAL A 146 -3.52 -6.58 -8.46
C VAL A 146 -3.92 -6.94 -7.04
N LEU A 147 -2.99 -6.78 -6.09
CA LEU A 147 -3.19 -7.04 -4.66
C LEU A 147 -3.10 -5.72 -3.90
N LYS A 148 -4.15 -5.37 -3.16
CA LYS A 148 -4.24 -4.09 -2.43
C LYS A 148 -4.32 -4.36 -0.93
N PHE A 149 -3.31 -3.95 -0.17
CA PHE A 149 -3.25 -4.10 1.28
C PHE A 149 -3.34 -2.73 1.96
N PHE A 150 -4.25 -2.62 2.91
CA PHE A 150 -4.37 -1.44 3.76
C PHE A 150 -3.95 -1.78 5.19
N PHE A 151 -2.91 -1.11 5.67
CA PHE A 151 -2.36 -1.31 7.01
C PHE A 151 -3.10 -0.43 8.01
N GLN A 152 -3.99 -1.07 8.79
CA GLN A 152 -4.80 -0.43 9.82
C GLN A 152 -4.13 -0.58 11.19
N ILE A 153 -3.93 0.53 11.87
CA ILE A 153 -3.47 0.57 13.27
C ILE A 153 -4.29 1.59 14.06
N SER A 154 -4.41 1.40 15.36
CA SER A 154 -5.09 2.38 16.22
C SER A 154 -4.25 3.65 16.39
N GLN A 155 -4.91 4.77 16.73
CA GLN A 155 -4.24 6.03 17.04
C GLN A 155 -3.16 5.87 18.12
N LYS A 156 -3.48 5.11 19.18
CA LYS A 156 -2.55 4.83 20.28
C LYS A 156 -1.32 4.05 19.82
N GLU A 157 -1.53 3.03 18.99
CA GLU A 157 -0.42 2.24 18.44
C GLU A 157 0.42 3.06 17.47
N GLN A 158 -0.21 3.87 16.61
CA GLN A 158 0.50 4.77 15.72
C GLN A 158 1.40 5.73 16.49
N LYS A 159 0.84 6.41 17.52
CA LYS A 159 1.60 7.31 18.38
C LYS A 159 2.82 6.64 18.99
N LYS A 160 2.61 5.45 19.61
CA LYS A 160 3.70 4.66 20.21
C LYS A 160 4.80 4.33 19.21
N ARG A 161 4.45 3.94 17.97
CA ARG A 161 5.43 3.61 16.92
C ARG A 161 6.18 4.85 16.44
N ILE A 162 5.51 5.98 16.25
CA ILE A 162 6.13 7.25 15.91
C ILE A 162 7.15 7.66 16.97
N GLU A 163 6.76 7.63 18.25
CA GLU A 163 7.64 7.96 19.37
C GLU A 163 8.87 7.04 19.42
N HIS A 164 8.68 5.74 19.23
CA HIS A 164 9.75 4.76 19.18
C HIS A 164 10.73 5.01 18.02
N LEU A 165 10.22 5.29 16.82
CA LEU A 165 11.04 5.59 15.65
C LEU A 165 11.84 6.88 15.83
N LYS A 166 11.28 7.91 16.46
CA LYS A 166 11.95 9.20 16.76
C LYS A 166 13.02 9.08 17.84
N ALA A 167 12.90 8.11 18.73
CA ALA A 167 13.86 7.90 19.81
C ALA A 167 15.21 7.34 19.34
N ASP A 168 15.27 6.75 18.16
CA ASP A 168 16.50 6.19 17.59
C ASP A 168 16.92 6.99 16.35
N LYS A 169 18.13 7.57 16.39
CA LYS A 169 18.73 8.36 15.29
C LYS A 169 18.81 7.60 13.95
N ASN A 170 18.87 6.26 14.00
CA ASN A 170 18.91 5.44 12.81
C ASN A 170 17.53 5.26 12.15
N THR A 171 16.46 5.60 12.86
CA THR A 171 15.08 5.40 12.39
C THR A 171 14.23 6.67 12.37
N GLU A 172 14.68 7.76 13.00
CA GLU A 172 13.93 9.02 13.05
C GLU A 172 13.57 9.59 11.66
N TRP A 173 14.43 9.38 10.67
CA TRP A 173 14.21 9.77 9.29
C TRP A 173 12.99 9.12 8.63
N ARG A 174 12.47 8.02 9.21
CA ARG A 174 11.28 7.30 8.72
C ARG A 174 9.98 7.97 9.12
N VAL A 175 10.04 8.96 10.00
CA VAL A 175 8.85 9.67 10.46
C VAL A 175 8.77 11.01 9.74
N SER A 176 7.70 11.21 9.01
CA SER A 176 7.38 12.46 8.33
C SER A 176 6.57 13.41 9.23
N ARG A 177 6.45 14.66 8.80
CA ARG A 177 5.51 15.61 9.44
C ARG A 177 4.06 15.18 9.27
N ASP A 178 3.77 14.50 8.18
CA ASP A 178 2.43 13.99 7.87
C ASP A 178 2.03 12.86 8.81
N ASP A 179 2.96 12.02 9.30
CA ASP A 179 2.67 10.98 10.28
C ASP A 179 2.17 11.59 11.61
N ASP A 180 2.84 12.65 12.08
CA ASP A 180 2.41 13.38 13.28
C ASP A 180 1.06 14.07 13.08
N TRP A 181 0.85 14.64 11.90
CA TRP A 181 -0.41 15.29 11.55
C TRP A 181 -1.55 14.28 11.47
N GLN A 182 -1.33 13.14 10.82
CA GLN A 182 -2.29 12.05 10.76
C GLN A 182 -2.71 11.57 12.16
N ASN A 183 -1.73 11.40 13.06
CA ASN A 183 -2.04 10.96 14.43
C ASN A 183 -2.89 11.98 15.18
N LYS A 184 -2.61 13.27 15.04
CA LYS A 184 -3.41 14.34 15.66
C LYS A 184 -4.83 14.44 15.09
N HIS A 185 -5.02 14.10 13.83
CA HIS A 185 -6.29 14.20 13.12
C HIS A 185 -6.84 12.82 12.74
N TYR A 186 -6.60 11.83 13.60
CA TYR A 186 -6.85 10.42 13.33
C TYR A 186 -8.27 10.15 12.80
N ASP A 187 -9.30 10.68 13.44
CA ASP A 187 -10.69 10.46 13.03
C ASP A 187 -11.00 11.05 11.64
N LYS A 188 -10.42 12.23 11.32
CA LYS A 188 -10.54 12.82 9.98
C LYS A 188 -9.90 11.91 8.94
N CYS A 189 -8.70 11.43 9.22
CA CYS A 189 -7.97 10.51 8.34
C CYS A 189 -8.72 9.19 8.17
N LEU A 190 -9.18 8.59 9.27
CA LEU A 190 -9.93 7.34 9.26
C LEU A 190 -11.19 7.45 8.38
N HIS A 191 -11.90 8.58 8.46
CA HIS A 191 -13.09 8.81 7.62
C HIS A 191 -12.73 8.86 6.13
N VAL A 192 -11.67 9.57 5.76
CA VAL A 192 -11.25 9.69 4.36
C VAL A 192 -10.70 8.37 3.83
N PHE A 193 -9.92 7.65 4.62
CA PHE A 193 -9.44 6.30 4.28
C PHE A 193 -10.61 5.34 4.06
N ASP A 194 -11.54 5.27 5.02
CA ASP A 194 -12.70 4.37 4.93
C ASP A 194 -13.53 4.67 3.68
N ARG A 195 -13.75 5.95 3.38
CA ARG A 195 -14.42 6.39 2.16
C ARG A 195 -13.69 5.89 0.91
N TYR A 196 -12.38 6.16 0.79
CA TYR A 196 -11.58 5.77 -0.36
C TYR A 196 -11.62 4.25 -0.60
N LEU A 197 -11.43 3.47 0.47
CA LEU A 197 -11.47 2.01 0.41
C LEU A 197 -12.84 1.50 -0.08
N ASN A 198 -13.95 2.06 0.45
CA ASN A 198 -15.28 1.69 -0.02
C ASN A 198 -15.52 2.08 -1.49
N ASP A 199 -15.04 3.26 -1.89
CA ASP A 199 -15.23 3.76 -3.25
C ASP A 199 -14.41 3.02 -4.31
N THR A 200 -13.28 2.38 -3.92
CA THR A 200 -12.35 1.68 -4.84
C THR A 200 -12.28 0.17 -4.62
N ASN A 201 -13.12 -0.38 -3.75
CA ASN A 201 -13.17 -1.83 -3.56
C ASN A 201 -13.91 -2.50 -4.72
N ALA A 202 -13.25 -3.39 -5.43
CA ALA A 202 -13.82 -4.12 -6.55
C ALA A 202 -13.60 -5.63 -6.39
N ALA A 203 -14.48 -6.44 -6.99
CA ALA A 203 -14.39 -7.90 -6.87
C ALA A 203 -13.14 -8.48 -7.53
N ALA A 204 -12.63 -7.84 -8.58
CA ALA A 204 -11.44 -8.28 -9.31
C ALA A 204 -10.14 -7.98 -8.56
N ASP A 205 -10.14 -6.93 -7.74
CA ASP A 205 -8.98 -6.43 -6.99
C ASP A 205 -9.42 -5.85 -5.63
N PRO A 206 -9.88 -6.69 -4.70
CA PRO A 206 -10.40 -6.24 -3.42
C PRO A 206 -9.29 -5.68 -2.51
N TRP A 207 -9.69 -4.83 -1.56
CA TRP A 207 -8.84 -4.40 -0.47
C TRP A 207 -8.76 -5.46 0.64
N TYR A 208 -7.55 -5.75 1.07
CA TYR A 208 -7.26 -6.56 2.25
C TYR A 208 -6.83 -5.63 3.39
N ILE A 209 -7.62 -5.58 4.46
CA ILE A 209 -7.30 -4.81 5.66
C ILE A 209 -6.49 -5.69 6.60
N ILE A 210 -5.30 -5.23 7.02
CA ILE A 210 -4.36 -5.97 7.86
C ILE A 210 -3.83 -5.12 9.01
#